data_3805c8b7cec241d3ae852e190e0e80d9
#
_entry.id   3805c8b7cec241d3ae852e190e0e80d9
#
_cell.length_a   1.000
_cell.length_b   1.000
_cell.length_c   1.000
_cell.angle_alpha   90.00
_cell.angle_beta   90.00
_cell.angle_gamma   90.00
#
_symmetry.space_group_name_H-M   'P 1'
#
loop_
_entity.id
_entity.type
_entity.pdbx_description
1 polymer ?
#
loop_
_entity_poly.entity_id
_entity_poly.type
_entity_poly.pdbx_seq_one_letter_code
_entity_poly.pdbx_strand_id
1 'polypeptide(L)'
;IVLNFAGRLFMTYFTAKQLFGLYVLSAIFAGISYVLVFYLLNISAPIIGASAAIMAILVAVTTYYPLMQIRLLIIGNVKLWHITAVIIIVDLMQLRSGNMGGHISHLSGALFGFIFIKLLQNGTDLSKVVARVLDFFANIFKKKTSTPFKKVHKNYQKPVEKSSSKIIAKDKSQQQIDEILDKISQSGYDSLTKEEKEFLFKVGK
;
A
#
# COMPACT_ATOMS: atom_id res chain seq x y z
N ILE A 1 -8.29 23.62 5.67
CA ILE A 1 -9.62 23.10 5.30
C ILE A 1 -9.53 22.31 4.01
N VAL A 2 -9.07 22.89 2.88
CA VAL A 2 -9.07 22.24 1.56
C VAL A 2 -8.18 20.99 1.52
N LEU A 3 -6.98 21.03 2.09
CA LEU A 3 -6.10 19.86 2.18
C LEU A 3 -6.74 18.71 2.96
N ASN A 4 -7.43 19.02 4.07
CA ASN A 4 -8.12 17.99 4.86
C ASN A 4 -9.25 17.34 4.05
N PHE A 5 -10.01 18.13 3.32
CA PHE A 5 -11.07 17.65 2.44
C PHE A 5 -10.51 16.77 1.32
N ALA A 6 -9.57 17.28 0.52
CA ALA A 6 -8.95 16.54 -0.58
C ALA A 6 -8.22 15.27 -0.10
N GLY A 7 -7.53 15.37 1.05
CA GLY A 7 -6.84 14.25 1.67
C GLY A 7 -7.79 13.15 2.13
N ARG A 8 -8.92 13.49 2.74
CA ARG A 8 -9.95 12.50 3.11
C ARG A 8 -10.55 11.81 1.89
N LEU A 9 -10.84 12.56 0.83
CA LEU A 9 -11.30 11.97 -0.43
C LEU A 9 -10.28 10.99 -1.00
N PHE A 10 -9.01 11.37 -1.01
CA PHE A 10 -7.94 10.52 -1.50
C PHE A 10 -7.79 9.24 -0.65
N MET A 11 -7.81 9.37 0.67
CA MET A 11 -7.69 8.23 1.60
C MET A 11 -8.89 7.28 1.56
N THR A 12 -9.97 7.60 0.87
CA THR A 12 -11.06 6.66 0.60
C THR A 12 -10.61 5.49 -0.30
N TYR A 13 -9.64 5.73 -1.18
CA TYR A 13 -9.18 4.75 -2.17
C TYR A 13 -7.70 4.38 -2.02
N PHE A 14 -6.92 5.21 -1.36
CA PHE A 14 -5.47 5.13 -1.31
C PHE A 14 -4.94 5.23 0.12
N THR A 15 -3.68 4.85 0.31
CA THR A 15 -3.04 4.86 1.63
C THR A 15 -2.50 6.25 1.99
N ALA A 16 -2.30 6.49 3.31
CA ALA A 16 -1.65 7.71 3.79
C ALA A 16 -0.21 7.87 3.25
N LYS A 17 0.51 6.77 3.00
CA LYS A 17 1.84 6.80 2.38
C LYS A 17 1.79 7.32 0.96
N GLN A 18 0.78 6.90 0.19
CA GLN A 18 0.56 7.37 -1.18
C GLN A 18 0.12 8.84 -1.20
N LEU A 19 -0.74 9.26 -0.27
CA LEU A 19 -1.11 10.67 -0.10
C LEU A 19 0.11 11.55 0.16
N PHE A 20 0.95 11.15 1.12
CA PHE A 20 2.15 11.89 1.46
C PHE A 20 3.14 11.92 0.27
N GLY A 21 3.34 10.78 -0.38
CA GLY A 21 4.18 10.68 -1.57
C GLY A 21 3.71 11.57 -2.72
N LEU A 22 2.41 11.54 -3.03
CA LEU A 22 1.82 12.42 -4.04
C LEU A 22 2.00 13.90 -3.67
N TYR A 23 1.69 14.27 -2.42
CA TYR A 23 1.82 15.64 -1.93
C TYR A 23 3.24 16.19 -2.12
N VAL A 24 4.25 15.45 -1.66
CA VAL A 24 5.66 15.87 -1.74
C VAL A 24 6.14 15.93 -3.20
N LEU A 25 5.90 14.86 -3.97
CA LEU A 25 6.38 14.79 -5.35
C LEU A 25 5.70 15.83 -6.26
N SER A 26 4.41 16.07 -6.07
CA SER A 26 3.70 17.10 -6.84
C SER A 26 4.14 18.51 -6.48
N ALA A 27 4.48 18.78 -5.22
CA ALA A 27 5.04 20.08 -4.82
C ALA A 27 6.41 20.31 -5.47
N ILE A 28 7.28 19.29 -5.47
CA ILE A 28 8.59 19.37 -6.14
C ILE A 28 8.42 19.56 -7.65
N PHE A 29 7.55 18.77 -8.28
CA PHE A 29 7.29 18.86 -9.71
C PHE A 29 6.74 20.23 -10.11
N ALA A 30 5.77 20.76 -9.35
CA ALA A 30 5.21 22.07 -9.58
C ALA A 30 6.26 23.19 -9.41
N GLY A 31 7.14 23.07 -8.39
CA GLY A 31 8.24 23.99 -8.18
C GLY A 31 9.25 23.99 -9.34
N ILE A 32 9.63 22.81 -9.82
CA ILE A 32 10.52 22.68 -11.00
C ILE A 32 9.85 23.27 -12.24
N SER A 33 8.58 22.97 -12.48
CA SER A 33 7.81 23.49 -13.62
C SER A 33 7.72 25.02 -13.57
N TYR A 34 7.47 25.58 -12.37
CA TYR A 34 7.46 27.02 -12.16
C TYR A 34 8.81 27.64 -12.52
N VAL A 35 9.91 27.15 -11.95
CA VAL A 35 11.26 27.67 -12.22
C VAL A 35 11.58 27.59 -13.71
N LEU A 36 11.28 26.47 -14.37
CA LEU A 36 11.53 26.25 -15.78
C LEU A 36 10.77 27.28 -16.65
N VAL A 37 9.47 27.42 -16.42
CA VAL A 37 8.63 28.36 -17.22
C VAL A 37 9.09 29.80 -17.01
N PHE A 38 9.36 30.20 -15.77
CA PHE A 38 9.78 31.58 -15.46
C PHE A 38 11.18 31.91 -15.99
N TYR A 39 12.07 30.90 -15.96
CA TYR A 39 13.38 31.04 -16.61
C TYR A 39 13.28 31.22 -18.13
N LEU A 40 12.43 30.42 -18.79
CA LEU A 40 12.23 30.51 -20.25
C LEU A 40 11.55 31.83 -20.68
N LEU A 41 10.67 32.34 -19.86
CA LEU A 41 9.99 33.59 -20.12
C LEU A 41 10.79 34.82 -19.69
N ASN A 42 11.93 34.65 -19.03
CA ASN A 42 12.78 35.69 -18.48
C ASN A 42 12.02 36.67 -17.56
N ILE A 43 11.12 36.12 -16.73
CA ILE A 43 10.34 36.86 -15.74
C ILE A 43 10.62 36.37 -14.34
N SER A 44 10.31 37.22 -13.34
CA SER A 44 10.47 36.89 -11.94
C SER A 44 9.20 37.22 -11.17
N ALA A 45 8.68 36.30 -10.41
CA ALA A 45 7.54 36.54 -9.53
C ALA A 45 7.66 35.62 -8.31
N PRO A 46 7.13 36.00 -7.14
CA PRO A 46 7.11 35.12 -5.98
C PRO A 46 6.07 34.03 -6.18
N ILE A 47 6.38 32.83 -5.62
CA ILE A 47 5.43 31.74 -5.48
C ILE A 47 5.32 31.35 -4.01
N ILE A 48 4.11 31.24 -3.51
CA ILE A 48 3.85 30.82 -2.12
C ILE A 48 2.65 29.89 -2.09
N GLY A 49 2.77 28.79 -1.40
CA GLY A 49 1.63 27.93 -1.07
C GLY A 49 1.76 26.49 -1.49
N ALA A 50 1.00 25.64 -0.79
CA ALA A 50 0.90 24.21 -1.05
C ALA A 50 -0.25 23.83 -1.99
N SER A 51 -0.86 24.82 -2.64
CA SER A 51 -2.08 24.67 -3.43
C SER A 51 -1.89 23.78 -4.67
N ALA A 52 -0.71 23.78 -5.26
CA ALA A 52 -0.36 22.90 -6.37
C ALA A 52 -0.43 21.42 -5.96
N ALA A 53 0.07 21.08 -4.76
CA ALA A 53 -0.01 19.72 -4.22
C ALA A 53 -1.46 19.33 -3.89
N ILE A 54 -2.25 20.26 -3.40
CA ILE A 54 -3.69 20.04 -3.16
C ILE A 54 -4.42 19.79 -4.49
N MET A 55 -4.07 20.54 -5.52
CA MET A 55 -4.62 20.35 -6.86
C MET A 55 -4.25 18.98 -7.43
N ALA A 56 -3.02 18.52 -7.22
CA ALA A 56 -2.59 17.17 -7.58
C ALA A 56 -3.45 16.10 -6.91
N ILE A 57 -3.74 16.25 -5.62
CA ILE A 57 -4.57 15.31 -4.88
C ILE A 57 -6.00 15.29 -5.44
N LEU A 58 -6.58 16.44 -5.71
CA LEU A 58 -7.94 16.54 -6.24
C LEU A 58 -8.05 15.88 -7.63
N VAL A 59 -7.09 16.19 -8.53
CA VAL A 59 -7.03 15.58 -9.87
C VAL A 59 -6.75 14.09 -9.79
N ALA A 60 -5.93 13.64 -8.86
CA ALA A 60 -5.66 12.22 -8.65
C ALA A 60 -6.96 11.45 -8.32
N VAL A 61 -7.75 11.93 -7.36
CA VAL A 61 -9.05 11.31 -7.02
C VAL A 61 -10.01 11.35 -8.21
N THR A 62 -10.09 12.48 -8.89
CA THR A 62 -10.94 12.66 -10.07
C THR A 62 -10.55 11.71 -11.20
N THR A 63 -9.25 11.50 -11.42
CA THR A 63 -8.73 10.56 -12.44
C THR A 63 -9.07 9.12 -12.11
N TYR A 64 -9.04 8.76 -10.82
CA TYR A 64 -9.35 7.40 -10.38
C TYR A 64 -10.86 7.12 -10.41
N TYR A 65 -11.68 8.02 -9.86
CA TYR A 65 -13.12 7.87 -9.80
C TYR A 65 -13.86 9.17 -10.17
N PRO A 66 -13.99 9.48 -11.47
CA PRO A 66 -14.53 10.76 -11.95
C PRO A 66 -16.01 10.97 -11.59
N LEU A 67 -16.78 9.90 -11.48
CA LEU A 67 -18.21 9.96 -11.19
C LEU A 67 -18.53 10.07 -9.69
N MET A 68 -17.54 10.19 -8.83
CA MET A 68 -17.73 10.41 -7.41
C MET A 68 -18.60 11.64 -7.17
N GLN A 69 -19.67 11.46 -6.41
CA GLN A 69 -20.57 12.55 -6.06
C GLN A 69 -20.17 13.18 -4.74
N ILE A 70 -20.09 14.50 -4.73
CA ILE A 70 -19.86 15.31 -3.53
C ILE A 70 -21.09 16.16 -3.31
N ARG A 71 -21.61 16.16 -2.10
CA ARG A 71 -22.71 17.03 -1.71
C ARG A 71 -22.19 18.40 -1.33
N LEU A 72 -22.45 19.38 -2.17
CA LEU A 72 -22.20 20.79 -1.88
C LEU A 72 -23.42 21.39 -1.17
N LEU A 73 -23.15 22.30 -0.22
CA LEU A 73 -24.18 22.85 0.64
C LEU A 73 -25.30 23.60 -0.13
N ILE A 74 -24.94 24.30 -1.23
CA ILE A 74 -25.84 25.17 -1.97
C ILE A 74 -26.33 24.47 -3.26
N ILE A 75 -25.48 23.72 -3.95
CA ILE A 75 -25.75 23.19 -5.31
C ILE A 75 -26.28 21.75 -5.25
N GLY A 76 -26.12 21.08 -4.09
CA GLY A 76 -26.49 19.68 -3.95
C GLY A 76 -25.41 18.70 -4.42
N ASN A 77 -25.81 17.57 -5.02
CA ASN A 77 -24.88 16.53 -5.46
C ASN A 77 -24.23 16.89 -6.79
N VAL A 78 -22.91 17.05 -6.79
CA VAL A 78 -22.10 17.37 -7.96
C VAL A 78 -21.04 16.31 -8.15
N LYS A 79 -20.79 15.86 -9.38
CA LYS A 79 -19.72 14.93 -9.71
C LYS A 79 -18.37 15.61 -9.56
N LEU A 80 -17.39 14.90 -8.98
CA LEU A 80 -16.06 15.46 -8.69
C LEU A 80 -15.35 16.03 -9.93
N TRP A 81 -15.52 15.37 -11.09
CA TRP A 81 -14.89 15.84 -12.32
C TRP A 81 -15.38 17.23 -12.77
N HIS A 82 -16.65 17.60 -12.50
CA HIS A 82 -17.13 18.95 -12.82
C HIS A 82 -16.39 20.00 -12.00
N ILE A 83 -16.21 19.75 -10.69
CA ILE A 83 -15.50 20.66 -9.80
C ILE A 83 -14.05 20.81 -10.27
N THR A 84 -13.39 19.69 -10.52
CA THR A 84 -11.98 19.69 -10.98
C THR A 84 -11.82 20.38 -12.33
N ALA A 85 -12.72 20.12 -13.28
CA ALA A 85 -12.70 20.76 -14.59
C ALA A 85 -12.89 22.29 -14.50
N VAL A 86 -13.85 22.74 -13.68
CA VAL A 86 -14.07 24.19 -13.46
C VAL A 86 -12.81 24.86 -12.90
N ILE A 87 -12.17 24.24 -11.89
CA ILE A 87 -10.94 24.80 -11.31
C ILE A 87 -9.82 24.88 -12.36
N ILE A 88 -9.61 23.83 -13.15
CA ILE A 88 -8.59 23.82 -14.22
C ILE A 88 -8.89 24.89 -15.27
N ILE A 89 -10.15 25.03 -15.68
CA ILE A 89 -10.55 26.08 -16.66
C ILE A 89 -10.29 27.45 -16.09
N VAL A 90 -10.64 27.72 -14.84
CA VAL A 90 -10.38 29.00 -14.18
C VAL A 90 -8.88 29.29 -14.11
N ASP A 91 -8.05 28.31 -13.74
CA ASP A 91 -6.59 28.47 -13.73
C ASP A 91 -6.04 28.79 -15.12
N LEU A 92 -6.55 28.13 -16.17
CA LEU A 92 -6.16 28.43 -17.56
C LEU A 92 -6.56 29.84 -18.00
N MET A 93 -7.75 30.28 -17.65
CA MET A 93 -8.24 31.63 -17.98
C MET A 93 -7.43 32.72 -17.27
N GLN A 94 -6.96 32.40 -16.05
CA GLN A 94 -6.23 33.37 -15.22
C GLN A 94 -4.70 33.34 -15.41
N LEU A 95 -4.17 32.54 -16.35
CA LEU A 95 -2.74 32.46 -16.62
C LEU A 95 -2.10 33.86 -16.92
N ARG A 96 -2.86 34.80 -17.45
CA ARG A 96 -2.39 36.19 -17.73
C ARG A 96 -2.72 37.16 -16.60
N SER A 97 -3.30 36.69 -15.50
CA SER A 97 -3.59 37.55 -14.34
C SER A 97 -2.32 37.76 -13.48
N GLY A 98 -2.43 38.66 -12.50
CA GLY A 98 -1.30 39.02 -11.64
C GLY A 98 -0.66 37.86 -10.81
N ASN A 99 -1.26 36.66 -10.83
CA ASN A 99 -0.73 35.47 -10.13
C ASN A 99 -0.41 34.32 -11.10
N MET A 100 0.24 34.64 -12.23
CA MET A 100 0.63 33.63 -13.23
C MET A 100 1.37 32.45 -12.62
N GLY A 101 2.30 32.66 -11.66
CA GLY A 101 3.08 31.61 -11.02
C GLY A 101 2.23 30.60 -10.26
N GLY A 102 1.20 31.07 -9.56
CA GLY A 102 0.24 30.24 -8.87
C GLY A 102 -0.53 29.33 -9.83
N HIS A 103 -1.07 29.91 -10.93
CA HIS A 103 -1.85 29.15 -11.92
C HIS A 103 -1.00 28.11 -12.67
N ILE A 104 0.24 28.45 -13.06
CA ILE A 104 1.19 27.49 -13.66
C ILE A 104 1.46 26.33 -12.70
N SER A 105 1.67 26.65 -11.43
CA SER A 105 1.94 25.63 -10.42
C SER A 105 0.72 24.73 -10.18
N HIS A 106 -0.49 25.27 -10.17
CA HIS A 106 -1.73 24.47 -10.07
C HIS A 106 -1.88 23.51 -11.25
N LEU A 107 -1.68 23.99 -12.47
CA LEU A 107 -1.77 23.16 -13.67
C LEU A 107 -0.69 22.08 -13.71
N SER A 108 0.53 22.41 -13.25
CA SER A 108 1.62 21.42 -13.10
C SER A 108 1.28 20.38 -12.04
N GLY A 109 0.73 20.79 -10.91
CA GLY A 109 0.22 19.89 -9.88
C GLY A 109 -0.88 18.97 -10.41
N ALA A 110 -1.85 19.53 -11.13
CA ALA A 110 -2.93 18.78 -11.78
C ALA A 110 -2.39 17.72 -12.74
N LEU A 111 -1.46 18.09 -13.61
CA LEU A 111 -0.79 17.17 -14.53
C LEU A 111 -0.07 16.05 -13.78
N PHE A 112 0.68 16.39 -12.73
CA PHE A 112 1.37 15.39 -11.93
C PHE A 112 0.41 14.43 -11.24
N GLY A 113 -0.70 14.94 -10.68
CA GLY A 113 -1.73 14.10 -10.05
C GLY A 113 -2.34 13.10 -11.02
N PHE A 114 -2.60 13.51 -12.25
CA PHE A 114 -3.06 12.64 -13.33
C PHE A 114 -2.03 11.56 -13.66
N ILE A 115 -0.76 11.94 -13.88
CA ILE A 115 0.33 11.00 -14.18
C ILE A 115 0.54 10.01 -13.04
N PHE A 116 0.54 10.48 -11.80
CA PHE A 116 0.72 9.64 -10.61
C PHE A 116 -0.31 8.50 -10.56
N ILE A 117 -1.59 8.81 -10.76
CA ILE A 117 -2.64 7.81 -10.76
C ILE A 117 -2.55 6.85 -11.94
N LYS A 118 -2.23 7.34 -13.13
CA LYS A 118 -2.04 6.48 -14.31
C LYS A 118 -0.88 5.49 -14.11
N LEU A 119 0.23 5.94 -13.54
CA LEU A 119 1.35 5.06 -13.20
C LEU A 119 0.97 4.07 -12.10
N LEU A 120 0.23 4.51 -11.09
CA LEU A 120 -0.23 3.65 -10.01
C LEU A 120 -1.18 2.55 -10.52
N GLN A 121 -2.10 2.88 -11.43
CA GLN A 121 -2.99 1.93 -12.09
C GLN A 121 -2.21 0.89 -12.93
N ASN A 122 -1.07 1.30 -13.49
CA ASN A 122 -0.15 0.41 -14.23
C ASN A 122 0.84 -0.34 -13.30
N GLY A 123 0.63 -0.32 -11.99
CA GLY A 123 1.47 -1.04 -11.01
C GLY A 123 2.71 -0.28 -10.53
N THR A 124 2.96 0.93 -11.04
CA THR A 124 4.12 1.74 -10.63
C THR A 124 3.73 2.74 -9.54
N ASP A 125 4.14 2.48 -8.31
CA ASP A 125 3.87 3.36 -7.17
C ASP A 125 5.04 4.31 -6.91
N LEU A 126 4.90 5.55 -7.37
CA LEU A 126 5.90 6.61 -7.18
C LEU A 126 6.08 7.01 -5.70
N SER A 127 5.09 6.77 -4.84
CA SER A 127 5.22 7.11 -3.41
C SER A 127 6.34 6.33 -2.72
N LYS A 128 6.71 5.17 -3.26
CA LYS A 128 7.85 4.37 -2.78
C LYS A 128 9.18 5.09 -2.90
N VAL A 129 9.31 6.06 -3.82
CA VAL A 129 10.53 6.88 -3.95
C VAL A 129 10.68 7.75 -2.71
N VAL A 130 9.62 8.44 -2.31
CA VAL A 130 9.63 9.28 -1.10
C VAL A 130 9.87 8.44 0.15
N ALA A 131 9.22 7.28 0.25
CA ALA A 131 9.41 6.36 1.38
C ALA A 131 10.89 5.94 1.49
N ARG A 132 11.54 5.55 0.38
CA ARG A 132 12.97 5.18 0.38
C ARG A 132 13.89 6.32 0.82
N VAL A 133 13.61 7.54 0.37
CA VAL A 133 14.39 8.72 0.77
C VAL A 133 14.23 8.96 2.27
N LEU A 134 13.02 8.90 2.79
CA LEU A 134 12.77 9.05 4.22
C LEU A 134 13.43 7.94 5.05
N ASP A 135 13.34 6.69 4.59
CA ASP A 135 13.97 5.55 5.26
C ASP A 135 15.51 5.69 5.27
N PHE A 136 16.08 6.21 4.18
CA PHE A 136 17.51 6.50 4.12
C PHE A 136 17.92 7.50 5.20
N PHE A 137 17.22 8.65 5.31
CA PHE A 137 17.50 9.64 6.35
C PHE A 137 17.22 9.09 7.75
N ALA A 138 16.12 8.37 7.94
CA ALA A 138 15.81 7.76 9.23
C ALA A 138 16.88 6.76 9.66
N ASN A 139 17.48 6.02 8.74
CA ASN A 139 18.52 5.04 9.03
C ASN A 139 19.87 5.68 9.36
N ILE A 140 20.16 6.90 8.85
CA ILE A 140 21.35 7.68 9.24
C ILE A 140 21.31 8.01 10.74
N PHE A 141 20.12 8.34 11.27
CA PHE A 141 19.94 8.71 12.68
C PHE A 141 19.61 7.53 13.60
N LYS A 142 19.25 6.36 13.05
CA LYS A 142 19.10 5.15 13.86
C LYS A 142 20.46 4.63 14.28
N LYS A 143 20.81 4.74 15.58
CA LYS A 143 21.84 3.90 16.17
C LYS A 143 21.54 2.46 15.76
N LYS A 144 22.49 1.81 15.08
CA LYS A 144 22.46 0.36 14.88
C LYS A 144 22.36 -0.29 16.25
N THR A 145 21.17 -0.55 16.73
CA THR A 145 20.98 -1.56 17.74
C THR A 145 21.34 -2.86 17.04
N SER A 146 22.58 -3.31 17.22
CA SER A 146 22.91 -4.69 16.97
C SER A 146 22.01 -5.48 17.91
N THR A 147 20.89 -5.98 17.37
CA THR A 147 20.23 -7.12 18.00
C THR A 147 21.32 -8.18 18.05
N PRO A 148 21.81 -8.56 19.24
CA PRO A 148 22.72 -9.67 19.28
C PRO A 148 21.93 -10.81 18.64
N PHE A 149 22.38 -11.26 17.48
CA PHE A 149 21.91 -12.53 16.93
C PHE A 149 22.05 -13.50 18.10
N LYS A 150 20.92 -13.83 18.74
CA LYS A 150 20.88 -14.85 19.75
C LYS A 150 21.43 -16.06 19.01
N LYS A 151 22.71 -16.41 19.28
CA LYS A 151 23.34 -17.61 18.74
C LYS A 151 22.31 -18.68 18.95
N VAL A 152 21.68 -19.11 17.86
CA VAL A 152 20.87 -20.32 17.89
C VAL A 152 21.88 -21.35 18.34
N HIS A 153 21.81 -21.72 19.61
CA HIS A 153 22.55 -22.85 20.14
C HIS A 153 22.05 -24.03 19.30
N LYS A 154 22.78 -24.35 18.23
CA LYS A 154 22.65 -25.64 17.62
C LYS A 154 23.04 -26.60 18.74
N ASN A 155 22.04 -27.17 19.42
CA ASN A 155 22.23 -28.34 20.19
C ASN A 155 22.85 -29.38 19.23
N TYR A 156 24.18 -29.48 19.27
CA TYR A 156 24.87 -30.65 18.81
C TYR A 156 24.38 -31.75 19.77
N GLN A 157 23.25 -32.32 19.45
CA GLN A 157 22.88 -33.61 20.04
C GLN A 157 24.03 -34.51 19.65
N LYS A 158 24.83 -34.91 20.67
CA LYS A 158 25.71 -36.07 20.56
C LYS A 158 24.89 -37.15 19.88
N PRO A 159 25.47 -37.90 18.93
CA PRO A 159 24.76 -39.01 18.32
C PRO A 159 24.19 -39.88 19.45
N VAL A 160 22.88 -39.77 19.65
CA VAL A 160 22.17 -40.70 20.50
C VAL A 160 22.28 -42.04 19.77
N GLU A 161 22.98 -42.98 20.34
CA GLU A 161 22.96 -44.37 19.89
C GLU A 161 21.49 -44.73 19.65
N LYS A 162 21.18 -45.03 18.42
CA LYS A 162 19.84 -45.35 17.95
C LYS A 162 19.38 -46.57 18.73
N SER A 163 18.55 -46.38 19.73
CA SER A 163 17.69 -47.44 20.22
C SER A 163 16.68 -47.74 19.12
N SER A 164 17.08 -48.60 18.21
CA SER A 164 16.33 -48.94 16.99
C SER A 164 15.00 -49.67 17.29
N SER A 165 14.78 -50.13 18.51
CA SER A 165 13.56 -50.83 18.90
C SER A 165 12.33 -49.92 19.10
N LYS A 166 12.49 -48.67 19.57
CA LYS A 166 11.36 -47.76 19.82
C LYS A 166 10.79 -47.10 18.57
N ILE A 167 11.61 -46.88 17.55
CA ILE A 167 11.19 -46.24 16.27
C ILE A 167 10.40 -47.25 15.43
N ILE A 168 10.84 -48.53 15.42
CA ILE A 168 10.16 -49.59 14.65
C ILE A 168 8.77 -49.91 15.24
N ALA A 169 8.61 -49.86 16.57
CA ALA A 169 7.31 -50.07 17.22
C ALA A 169 6.32 -48.93 16.95
N LYS A 170 6.81 -47.68 16.90
CA LYS A 170 5.97 -46.49 16.60
C LYS A 170 5.53 -46.48 15.14
N ASP A 171 6.37 -46.93 14.22
CA ASP A 171 6.09 -46.99 12.79
C ASP A 171 5.04 -48.06 12.47
N LYS A 172 5.15 -49.22 13.07
CA LYS A 172 4.15 -50.31 12.93
C LYS A 172 2.79 -49.96 13.53
N SER A 173 2.76 -49.27 14.66
CA SER A 173 1.51 -48.79 15.26
C SER A 173 0.81 -47.76 14.40
N GLN A 174 1.56 -46.85 13.76
CA GLN A 174 1.02 -45.85 12.86
C GLN A 174 0.46 -46.48 11.57
N GLN A 175 1.15 -47.46 11.00
CA GLN A 175 0.67 -48.18 9.82
C GLN A 175 -0.65 -48.91 10.09
N GLN A 176 -0.77 -49.55 11.26
CA GLN A 176 -2.03 -50.23 11.65
C GLN A 176 -3.19 -49.24 11.84
N ILE A 177 -2.91 -48.05 12.38
CA ILE A 177 -3.92 -46.99 12.48
C ILE A 177 -4.38 -46.55 11.10
N ASP A 178 -3.46 -46.31 10.18
CA ASP A 178 -3.75 -45.83 8.81
C ASP A 178 -4.58 -46.92 8.06
N GLU A 179 -4.23 -48.21 8.18
CA GLU A 179 -5.00 -49.28 7.57
C GLU A 179 -6.44 -49.38 8.12
N ILE A 180 -6.62 -49.16 9.43
CA ILE A 180 -7.94 -49.21 10.06
C ILE A 180 -8.78 -47.96 9.61
N LEU A 181 -8.15 -46.78 9.52
CA LEU A 181 -8.81 -45.56 9.04
C LEU A 181 -9.23 -45.71 7.57
N ASP A 182 -8.41 -46.32 6.72
CA ASP A 182 -8.75 -46.59 5.33
C ASP A 182 -9.93 -47.56 5.22
N LYS A 183 -9.97 -48.58 6.08
CA LYS A 183 -11.08 -49.53 6.12
C LYS A 183 -12.39 -48.90 6.58
N ILE A 184 -12.31 -47.95 7.54
CA ILE A 184 -13.47 -47.13 7.96
C ILE A 184 -13.96 -46.27 6.82
N SER A 185 -13.04 -45.63 6.09
CA SER A 185 -13.35 -44.77 4.97
C SER A 185 -14.08 -45.50 3.82
N GLN A 186 -13.69 -46.74 3.56
CA GLN A 186 -14.23 -47.54 2.46
C GLN A 186 -15.52 -48.29 2.83
N SER A 187 -15.61 -48.81 4.05
CA SER A 187 -16.66 -49.78 4.42
C SER A 187 -17.43 -49.45 5.70
N GLY A 188 -17.13 -48.26 6.30
CA GLY A 188 -17.77 -47.80 7.52
C GLY A 188 -17.22 -48.46 8.80
N TYR A 189 -17.54 -47.86 9.95
CA TYR A 189 -17.05 -48.30 11.26
C TYR A 189 -17.52 -49.73 11.66
N ASP A 190 -18.68 -50.15 11.14
CA ASP A 190 -19.25 -51.46 11.46
C ASP A 190 -18.50 -52.62 10.80
N SER A 191 -17.68 -52.35 9.80
CA SER A 191 -16.84 -53.33 9.12
C SER A 191 -15.59 -53.77 9.92
N LEU A 192 -15.30 -53.07 11.03
CA LEU A 192 -14.15 -53.34 11.87
C LEU A 192 -14.38 -54.58 12.77
N THR A 193 -13.33 -55.40 12.91
CA THR A 193 -13.31 -56.50 13.87
C THR A 193 -13.26 -56.00 15.31
N LYS A 194 -13.58 -56.81 16.26
CA LYS A 194 -13.52 -56.45 17.68
C LYS A 194 -12.09 -56.06 18.12
N GLU A 195 -11.07 -56.71 17.57
CA GLU A 195 -9.68 -56.41 17.83
C GLU A 195 -9.23 -55.06 17.29
N GLU A 196 -9.67 -54.69 16.10
CA GLU A 196 -9.40 -53.38 15.48
C GLU A 196 -10.08 -52.23 16.26
N LYS A 197 -11.29 -52.44 16.74
CA LYS A 197 -11.98 -51.49 17.62
C LYS A 197 -11.28 -51.30 18.96
N GLU A 198 -10.84 -52.37 19.60
CA GLU A 198 -10.08 -52.27 20.86
C GLU A 198 -8.72 -51.57 20.67
N PHE A 199 -8.05 -51.83 19.55
CA PHE A 199 -6.78 -51.20 19.24
C PHE A 199 -6.95 -49.66 19.07
N LEU A 200 -7.96 -49.22 18.37
CA LEU A 200 -8.28 -47.79 18.23
C LEU A 200 -8.57 -47.13 19.58
N PHE A 201 -9.33 -47.76 20.43
CA PHE A 201 -9.62 -47.24 21.78
C PHE A 201 -8.38 -47.15 22.67
N LYS A 202 -7.41 -48.03 22.48
CA LYS A 202 -6.17 -48.09 23.27
C LYS A 202 -5.17 -46.99 22.84
N VAL A 203 -5.16 -46.64 21.57
CA VAL A 203 -4.24 -45.64 21.01
C VAL A 203 -4.81 -44.20 21.14
N GLY A 204 -6.14 -44.06 21.27
CA GLY A 204 -6.81 -42.77 21.45
C GLY A 204 -6.87 -42.25 22.89
N LYS A 205 -6.31 -42.97 23.85
CA LYS A 205 -6.10 -42.51 25.23
C LYS A 205 -4.67 -42.00 25.43
#